data_007298424b5cb2a05b56c7ac48ed2a37
#
_entry.id   007298424b5cb2a05b56c7ac48ed2a37
#
_cell.length_a   1.000
_cell.length_b   1.000
_cell.length_c   1.000
_cell.angle_alpha   90.00
_cell.angle_beta   90.00
_cell.angle_gamma   90.00
#
_symmetry.space_group_name_H-M   'P 1'
#
loop_
_entity.id
_entity.type
_entity.pdbx_description
1 polymer ?
#
loop_
_entity_poly.entity_id
_entity_poly.type
_entity_poly.pdbx_seq_one_letter_code
_entity_poly.pdbx_strand_id
1 'polypeptide(L)'
;MIFVVAIAVFFIATGCCTALPPKSTDIVQVYILAGQSNMEGQGVVDMDHPKYYNGGKGNLNTVMAADPDHYKHLKDAKGNWRVREDVFVRFRNKQGVMAGGLTIGFTGYGSDRSRHHIGPELQIGHQLGDAIDGPVLLIKTAWGGKSLYKDFRPPSAGGQVGEYYTRMHAEVKQALDNIDREFPVLAGRSVEISGFIWFQGWNDMFNKDALEQYEDNLVHLIKDVRKEYKQPKLPVVIGELGNGGLKAGKNMLSIRAAQKAAATRKELGGNVNFISTTAFARPKEHSPNVGHGHHWFGNAESYFLIGDALGGGMVELLKK
;
A
#
# COMPACT_ATOMS: atom_id res chain seq x y z
N MET A 1 -42.93 17.05 57.64
CA MET A 1 -41.53 16.95 57.13
C MET A 1 -41.48 15.84 56.12
N ILE A 2 -41.55 16.18 54.83
CA ILE A 2 -41.56 15.22 53.74
C ILE A 2 -40.15 15.21 53.14
N PHE A 3 -39.49 14.06 53.22
CA PHE A 3 -38.19 13.85 52.54
C PHE A 3 -38.41 13.47 51.10
N VAL A 4 -37.95 14.31 50.18
CA VAL A 4 -37.89 13.99 48.75
C VAL A 4 -36.51 13.38 48.48
N VAL A 5 -36.50 12.08 48.08
CA VAL A 5 -35.29 11.38 47.64
C VAL A 5 -35.16 11.58 46.11
N ALA A 6 -34.14 12.31 45.68
CA ALA A 6 -33.82 12.47 44.29
C ALA A 6 -33.01 11.25 43.83
N ILE A 7 -33.53 10.45 42.91
CA ILE A 7 -32.81 9.37 42.26
C ILE A 7 -32.12 9.95 41.02
N ALA A 8 -30.79 10.00 41.07
CA ALA A 8 -29.97 10.35 39.91
C ALA A 8 -29.85 9.11 38.99
N VAL A 9 -30.43 9.19 37.80
CA VAL A 9 -30.27 8.17 36.75
C VAL A 9 -29.01 8.48 35.97
N PHE A 10 -27.97 7.68 36.17
CA PHE A 10 -26.78 7.69 35.33
C PHE A 10 -27.04 6.98 34.01
N PHE A 11 -27.13 7.72 32.91
CA PHE A 11 -27.06 7.14 31.57
C PHE A 11 -25.62 6.76 31.26
N ILE A 12 -25.31 5.47 31.31
CA ILE A 12 -24.07 4.94 30.77
C ILE A 12 -24.29 4.83 29.25
N ALA A 13 -23.69 5.75 28.50
CA ALA A 13 -23.60 5.63 27.04
C ALA A 13 -22.64 4.48 26.73
N THR A 14 -23.18 3.29 26.50
CA THR A 14 -22.43 2.17 25.89
C THR A 14 -22.13 2.54 24.44
N GLY A 15 -20.90 3.00 24.17
CA GLY A 15 -20.40 3.15 22.83
C GLY A 15 -20.45 1.80 22.14
N CYS A 16 -21.38 1.65 21.20
CA CYS A 16 -21.50 0.48 20.35
C CYS A 16 -20.29 0.46 19.41
N CYS A 17 -19.21 -0.26 19.78
CA CYS A 17 -18.21 -0.71 18.82
C CYS A 17 -18.97 -1.65 17.86
N THR A 18 -19.37 -1.13 16.70
CA THR A 18 -19.86 -1.96 15.61
C THR A 18 -18.68 -2.78 15.09
N ALA A 19 -18.56 -4.02 15.58
CA ALA A 19 -17.72 -5.02 14.94
C ALA A 19 -18.16 -5.13 13.48
N LEU A 20 -17.18 -5.24 12.57
CA LEU A 20 -17.47 -5.56 11.17
C LEU A 20 -18.34 -6.83 11.15
N PRO A 21 -19.39 -6.91 10.32
CA PRO A 21 -20.15 -8.13 10.18
C PRO A 21 -19.20 -9.27 9.81
N PRO A 22 -19.33 -10.47 10.39
CA PRO A 22 -18.48 -11.60 10.06
C PRO A 22 -18.61 -11.85 8.55
N LYS A 23 -17.54 -11.58 7.81
CA LYS A 23 -17.45 -11.93 6.40
C LYS A 23 -17.20 -13.44 6.32
N SER A 24 -17.88 -14.10 5.40
CA SER A 24 -17.70 -15.52 5.15
C SER A 24 -16.21 -15.82 4.94
N THR A 25 -15.66 -16.76 5.70
CA THR A 25 -14.28 -17.25 5.54
C THR A 25 -14.02 -17.85 4.16
N ASP A 26 -15.06 -18.04 3.35
CA ASP A 26 -15.00 -18.58 1.99
C ASP A 26 -14.74 -17.52 0.91
N ILE A 27 -14.74 -16.23 1.23
CA ILE A 27 -14.48 -15.15 0.27
C ILE A 27 -13.05 -14.65 0.40
N VAL A 28 -12.31 -14.69 -0.72
CA VAL A 28 -10.98 -14.08 -0.82
C VAL A 28 -11.14 -12.56 -1.02
N GLN A 29 -10.67 -11.77 -0.06
CA GLN A 29 -10.67 -10.31 -0.15
C GLN A 29 -9.46 -9.84 -0.94
N VAL A 30 -9.68 -9.21 -2.11
CA VAL A 30 -8.61 -8.80 -3.02
C VAL A 30 -8.35 -7.30 -2.91
N TYR A 31 -7.09 -6.94 -2.70
CA TYR A 31 -6.61 -5.56 -2.67
C TYR A 31 -5.61 -5.32 -3.80
N ILE A 32 -5.87 -4.30 -4.62
CA ILE A 32 -4.99 -3.92 -5.72
C ILE A 32 -4.03 -2.86 -5.21
N LEU A 33 -2.72 -3.16 -5.26
CA LEU A 33 -1.65 -2.25 -4.89
C LEU A 33 -1.03 -1.68 -6.16
N ALA A 34 -1.34 -0.43 -6.49
CA ALA A 34 -0.92 0.18 -7.77
C ALA A 34 0.00 1.38 -7.56
N GLY A 35 0.90 1.61 -8.51
CA GLY A 35 1.81 2.75 -8.46
C GLY A 35 3.12 2.55 -9.21
N GLN A 36 4.16 3.20 -8.71
CA GLN A 36 5.49 3.12 -9.31
C GLN A 36 6.51 2.45 -8.36
N SER A 37 7.80 2.71 -8.55
CA SER A 37 8.89 2.06 -7.83
C SER A 37 8.77 2.07 -6.30
N ASN A 38 8.14 3.06 -5.71
CA ASN A 38 7.92 3.08 -4.26
C ASN A 38 6.83 2.09 -3.80
N MET A 39 5.80 1.83 -4.63
CA MET A 39 4.88 0.72 -4.40
C MET A 39 5.52 -0.63 -4.76
N GLU A 40 6.39 -0.65 -5.77
CA GLU A 40 7.18 -1.83 -6.12
C GLU A 40 8.08 -2.30 -4.97
N GLY A 41 8.64 -1.34 -4.20
CA GLY A 41 9.40 -1.57 -2.97
C GLY A 41 10.90 -1.64 -3.15
N GLN A 42 11.64 -0.91 -2.33
CA GLN A 42 13.11 -0.87 -2.33
C GLN A 42 13.72 -0.79 -0.92
N GLY A 43 12.95 -1.09 0.11
CA GLY A 43 13.45 -1.17 1.48
C GLY A 43 14.44 -2.32 1.61
N VAL A 44 15.70 -2.03 1.95
CA VAL A 44 16.78 -3.02 2.04
C VAL A 44 16.61 -3.89 3.28
N VAL A 45 16.69 -5.22 3.13
CA VAL A 45 16.50 -6.16 4.26
C VAL A 45 17.79 -6.39 5.02
N ASP A 46 18.87 -6.80 4.35
CA ASP A 46 20.06 -7.36 4.98
C ASP A 46 21.40 -6.95 4.31
N MET A 47 21.35 -6.20 3.22
CA MET A 47 22.57 -5.75 2.54
C MET A 47 23.28 -4.68 3.37
N ASP A 48 24.58 -4.87 3.61
CA ASP A 48 25.37 -4.07 4.53
C ASP A 48 26.74 -3.63 4.01
N HIS A 49 27.05 -3.85 2.72
CA HIS A 49 28.35 -3.50 2.15
C HIS A 49 28.69 -2.03 2.40
N PRO A 50 29.86 -1.70 3.00
CA PRO A 50 30.19 -0.34 3.45
C PRO A 50 30.10 0.73 2.35
N LYS A 51 30.55 0.41 1.13
CA LYS A 51 30.54 1.33 -0.01
C LYS A 51 29.17 1.49 -0.67
N TYR A 52 28.37 0.41 -0.74
CA TYR A 52 27.14 0.40 -1.54
C TYR A 52 25.87 0.50 -0.70
N TYR A 53 25.93 0.05 0.56
CA TYR A 53 24.78 -0.01 1.46
C TYR A 53 25.05 0.64 2.83
N ASN A 54 25.99 1.60 2.87
CA ASN A 54 26.28 2.42 4.05
C ASN A 54 26.50 1.59 5.35
N GLY A 55 27.09 0.41 5.23
CA GLY A 55 27.30 -0.50 6.36
C GLY A 55 26.02 -1.02 7.00
N GLY A 56 24.93 -1.14 6.21
CA GLY A 56 23.66 -1.68 6.67
C GLY A 56 22.81 -0.73 7.51
N LYS A 57 23.17 0.54 7.62
CA LYS A 57 22.34 1.53 8.34
C LYS A 57 20.96 1.63 7.74
N GLY A 58 19.93 1.45 8.55
CA GLY A 58 18.54 1.53 8.13
C GLY A 58 18.06 0.35 7.26
N ASN A 59 18.85 -0.73 7.13
CA ASN A 59 18.33 -1.99 6.63
C ASN A 59 17.40 -2.65 7.67
N LEU A 60 16.54 -3.57 7.24
CA LEU A 60 15.50 -4.13 8.09
C LEU A 60 16.08 -4.88 9.30
N ASN A 61 17.17 -5.63 9.12
CA ASN A 61 17.81 -6.33 10.22
C ASN A 61 18.33 -5.37 11.30
N THR A 62 18.94 -4.25 10.89
CA THR A 62 19.42 -3.21 11.83
C THR A 62 18.25 -2.51 12.53
N VAL A 63 17.18 -2.20 11.81
CA VAL A 63 15.97 -1.57 12.37
C VAL A 63 15.27 -2.49 13.36
N MET A 64 15.13 -3.77 13.04
CA MET A 64 14.55 -4.78 13.92
C MET A 64 15.40 -5.00 15.19
N ALA A 65 16.73 -4.96 15.07
CA ALA A 65 17.62 -5.10 16.22
C ALA A 65 17.53 -3.91 17.18
N ALA A 66 17.18 -2.72 16.68
CA ALA A 66 17.00 -1.51 17.48
C ALA A 66 15.66 -1.49 18.27
N ASP A 67 14.61 -2.11 17.73
CA ASP A 67 13.29 -2.23 18.37
C ASP A 67 12.68 -3.62 18.11
N PRO A 68 13.18 -4.67 18.78
CA PRO A 68 12.75 -6.04 18.53
C PRO A 68 11.25 -6.29 18.77
N ASP A 69 10.67 -5.62 19.75
CA ASP A 69 9.25 -5.82 20.09
C ASP A 69 8.31 -5.29 19.00
N HIS A 70 8.63 -4.18 18.41
CA HIS A 70 7.84 -3.58 17.33
C HIS A 70 7.78 -4.47 16.07
N TYR A 71 8.88 -5.15 15.77
CA TYR A 71 9.03 -5.96 14.55
C TYR A 71 8.91 -7.47 14.77
N LYS A 72 8.60 -7.93 16.00
CA LYS A 72 8.57 -9.38 16.35
C LYS A 72 7.64 -10.21 15.47
N HIS A 73 6.59 -9.62 14.92
CA HIS A 73 5.62 -10.29 14.04
C HIS A 73 6.22 -10.70 12.70
N LEU A 74 7.35 -10.12 12.28
CA LEU A 74 8.03 -10.43 11.02
C LEU A 74 8.87 -11.72 11.06
N LYS A 75 9.15 -12.25 12.25
CA LYS A 75 9.94 -13.49 12.44
C LYS A 75 9.13 -14.54 13.19
N ASP A 76 9.44 -15.81 12.91
CA ASP A 76 8.97 -16.92 13.72
C ASP A 76 9.87 -17.13 14.97
N ALA A 77 9.48 -18.07 15.83
CA ALA A 77 10.23 -18.39 17.06
C ALA A 77 11.63 -18.97 16.79
N LYS A 78 11.93 -19.40 15.56
CA LYS A 78 13.23 -19.90 15.12
C LYS A 78 14.09 -18.81 14.45
N GLY A 79 13.57 -17.58 14.35
CA GLY A 79 14.24 -16.47 13.68
C GLY A 79 14.11 -16.43 12.16
N ASN A 80 13.32 -17.32 11.54
CA ASN A 80 13.04 -17.29 10.12
C ASN A 80 12.04 -16.16 9.79
N TRP A 81 12.08 -15.65 8.55
CA TRP A 81 11.03 -14.75 8.07
C TRP A 81 9.69 -15.47 8.09
N ARG A 82 8.72 -14.85 8.78
CA ARG A 82 7.35 -15.38 8.82
C ARG A 82 6.75 -15.35 7.43
N VAL A 83 6.06 -16.43 7.08
CA VAL A 83 5.18 -16.50 5.92
C VAL A 83 3.75 -16.57 6.45
N ARG A 84 2.88 -15.64 6.07
CA ARG A 84 1.46 -15.69 6.47
C ARG A 84 0.73 -16.74 5.63
N GLU A 85 -0.19 -17.46 6.26
CA GLU A 85 -1.01 -18.50 5.63
C GLU A 85 -2.41 -18.00 5.26
N ASP A 86 -2.76 -16.80 5.72
CA ASP A 86 -4.04 -16.11 5.52
C ASP A 86 -3.94 -14.89 4.60
N VAL A 87 -2.72 -14.41 4.33
CA VAL A 87 -2.45 -13.28 3.42
C VAL A 87 -1.51 -13.73 2.32
N PHE A 88 -1.90 -13.48 1.08
CA PHE A 88 -1.18 -13.88 -0.12
C PHE A 88 -0.79 -12.67 -0.95
N VAL A 89 0.30 -12.78 -1.69
CA VAL A 89 0.77 -11.73 -2.61
C VAL A 89 1.01 -12.31 -3.98
N ARG A 90 0.54 -11.60 -5.02
CA ARG A 90 0.89 -11.83 -6.40
C ARG A 90 1.52 -10.57 -7.00
N PHE A 91 2.69 -10.74 -7.57
CA PHE A 91 3.40 -9.67 -8.26
C PHE A 91 4.10 -10.19 -9.50
N ARG A 92 3.88 -9.54 -10.65
CA ARG A 92 4.64 -9.82 -11.86
C ARG A 92 5.70 -8.75 -12.07
N ASN A 93 6.96 -9.15 -11.96
CA ASN A 93 8.12 -8.35 -12.32
C ASN A 93 8.73 -8.78 -13.67
N LYS A 94 9.93 -8.30 -13.97
CA LYS A 94 10.65 -8.65 -15.22
C LYS A 94 11.09 -10.12 -15.27
N GLN A 95 11.25 -10.78 -14.15
CA GLN A 95 11.67 -12.19 -14.04
C GLN A 95 10.47 -13.16 -14.09
N GLY A 96 9.26 -12.68 -14.00
CA GLY A 96 8.04 -13.48 -14.04
C GLY A 96 7.07 -13.20 -12.92
N VAL A 97 6.18 -14.15 -12.64
CA VAL A 97 5.20 -14.06 -11.56
C VAL A 97 5.80 -14.59 -10.27
N MET A 98 5.70 -13.80 -9.22
CA MET A 98 5.88 -14.22 -7.83
C MET A 98 4.51 -14.36 -7.19
N ALA A 99 4.22 -15.51 -6.60
CA ALA A 99 2.97 -15.81 -5.90
C ALA A 99 3.25 -16.66 -4.68
N GLY A 100 2.58 -16.36 -3.56
CA GLY A 100 2.75 -17.09 -2.31
C GLY A 100 2.20 -16.36 -1.09
N GLY A 101 2.34 -16.96 0.08
CA GLY A 101 2.02 -16.31 1.35
C GLY A 101 2.89 -15.08 1.59
N LEU A 102 2.30 -14.07 2.24
CA LEU A 102 2.98 -12.81 2.52
C LEU A 102 4.24 -13.02 3.35
N THR A 103 5.35 -12.52 2.83
CA THR A 103 6.65 -12.45 3.49
C THR A 103 7.51 -11.39 2.80
N ILE A 104 8.78 -11.22 3.16
CA ILE A 104 9.71 -10.34 2.45
C ILE A 104 9.93 -10.77 1.00
N GLY A 105 10.36 -9.85 0.12
CA GLY A 105 10.88 -10.16 -1.23
C GLY A 105 9.88 -10.04 -2.38
N PHE A 106 8.64 -9.64 -2.16
CA PHE A 106 7.69 -9.37 -3.25
C PHE A 106 7.96 -8.00 -3.89
N THR A 107 9.17 -7.80 -4.43
CA THR A 107 9.64 -6.53 -5.00
C THR A 107 10.17 -6.71 -6.42
N GLY A 108 10.33 -5.61 -7.16
CA GLY A 108 10.88 -5.62 -8.52
C GLY A 108 12.40 -5.63 -8.60
N TYR A 109 13.08 -5.57 -7.47
CA TYR A 109 14.53 -5.42 -7.37
C TYR A 109 15.19 -6.70 -6.89
N GLY A 110 16.33 -7.00 -7.53
CA GLY A 110 17.05 -8.25 -7.36
C GLY A 110 16.93 -9.16 -8.59
N SER A 111 18.05 -9.76 -8.99
CA SER A 111 18.12 -10.57 -10.22
C SER A 111 17.60 -12.00 -10.05
N ASP A 112 17.43 -12.46 -8.82
CA ASP A 112 17.33 -13.88 -8.46
C ASP A 112 16.11 -14.22 -7.60
N ARG A 113 15.10 -13.34 -7.54
CA ARG A 113 14.00 -13.41 -6.57
C ARG A 113 14.53 -13.35 -5.12
N SER A 114 15.70 -12.74 -4.93
CA SER A 114 16.32 -12.62 -3.62
C SER A 114 15.42 -11.83 -2.69
N ARG A 115 15.26 -12.34 -1.47
CA ARG A 115 14.45 -11.71 -0.43
C ARG A 115 15.22 -10.60 0.30
N HIS A 116 15.96 -9.77 -0.48
CA HIS A 116 16.79 -8.68 0.07
C HIS A 116 16.08 -7.33 0.12
N HIS A 117 14.82 -7.28 -0.33
CA HIS A 117 14.03 -6.05 -0.29
C HIS A 117 12.61 -6.28 0.23
N ILE A 118 12.03 -5.21 0.76
CA ILE A 118 10.61 -5.10 1.09
C ILE A 118 10.00 -3.88 0.39
N GLY A 119 8.71 -3.94 0.16
CA GLY A 119 7.88 -2.80 -0.19
C GLY A 119 6.77 -2.57 0.83
N PRO A 120 5.86 -1.62 0.57
CA PRO A 120 4.72 -1.36 1.45
C PRO A 120 3.80 -2.58 1.62
N GLU A 121 3.76 -3.49 0.63
CA GLU A 121 2.90 -4.68 0.66
C GLU A 121 3.09 -5.51 1.91
N LEU A 122 4.31 -5.55 2.46
CA LEU A 122 4.60 -6.36 3.65
C LEU A 122 3.70 -5.95 4.81
N GLN A 123 3.71 -4.68 5.16
CA GLN A 123 2.96 -4.21 6.32
C GLN A 123 1.49 -3.91 5.98
N ILE A 124 1.16 -3.52 4.75
CA ILE A 124 -0.24 -3.49 4.27
C ILE A 124 -0.89 -4.85 4.50
N GLY A 125 -0.22 -5.94 4.14
CA GLY A 125 -0.75 -7.28 4.30
C GLY A 125 -0.90 -7.71 5.76
N HIS A 126 0.04 -7.31 6.64
CA HIS A 126 -0.11 -7.56 8.09
C HIS A 126 -1.34 -6.83 8.64
N GLN A 127 -1.50 -5.52 8.35
CA GLN A 127 -2.65 -4.73 8.80
C GLN A 127 -4.00 -5.31 8.33
N LEU A 128 -4.08 -5.69 7.05
CA LEU A 128 -5.30 -6.26 6.48
C LEU A 128 -5.59 -7.67 7.02
N GLY A 129 -4.58 -8.53 7.09
CA GLY A 129 -4.76 -9.89 7.60
C GLY A 129 -5.11 -9.96 9.09
N ASP A 130 -4.66 -8.98 9.88
CA ASP A 130 -5.01 -8.90 11.30
C ASP A 130 -6.42 -8.31 11.52
N ALA A 131 -6.95 -7.57 10.54
CA ALA A 131 -8.25 -6.90 10.65
C ALA A 131 -9.40 -7.65 9.96
N ILE A 132 -9.11 -8.61 9.08
CA ILE A 132 -10.09 -9.27 8.21
C ILE A 132 -10.18 -10.74 8.57
N ASP A 133 -11.38 -11.19 8.87
CA ASP A 133 -11.69 -12.61 8.97
C ASP A 133 -11.74 -13.23 7.57
N GLY A 134 -10.78 -14.07 7.23
CA GLY A 134 -10.70 -14.76 5.95
C GLY A 134 -9.46 -14.40 5.12
N PRO A 135 -9.27 -15.07 3.98
CA PRO A 135 -8.06 -14.91 3.19
C PRO A 135 -8.02 -13.56 2.47
N VAL A 136 -6.83 -12.94 2.50
CA VAL A 136 -6.51 -11.70 1.81
C VAL A 136 -5.55 -11.99 0.65
N LEU A 137 -5.83 -11.44 -0.53
CA LEU A 137 -4.93 -11.48 -1.67
C LEU A 137 -4.53 -10.06 -2.09
N LEU A 138 -3.24 -9.75 -2.01
CA LEU A 138 -2.65 -8.53 -2.51
C LEU A 138 -2.17 -8.74 -3.95
N ILE A 139 -2.78 -8.04 -4.91
CA ILE A 139 -2.33 -8.05 -6.29
C ILE A 139 -1.54 -6.76 -6.54
N LYS A 140 -0.23 -6.90 -6.68
CA LYS A 140 0.68 -5.78 -6.85
C LYS A 140 0.88 -5.47 -8.33
N THR A 141 0.50 -4.24 -8.72
CA THR A 141 0.53 -3.71 -10.08
C THR A 141 1.32 -2.41 -10.11
N ALA A 142 2.61 -2.51 -9.84
CA ALA A 142 3.51 -1.37 -9.72
C ALA A 142 4.75 -1.55 -10.61
N TRP A 143 5.20 -0.46 -11.24
CA TRP A 143 6.35 -0.49 -12.14
C TRP A 143 7.14 0.81 -12.04
N GLY A 144 8.47 0.67 -11.90
CA GLY A 144 9.40 1.78 -11.76
C GLY A 144 9.30 2.78 -12.91
N GLY A 145 9.42 4.06 -12.59
CA GLY A 145 9.49 5.14 -13.57
C GLY A 145 8.18 5.48 -14.28
N LYS A 146 7.02 5.10 -13.74
CA LYS A 146 5.72 5.30 -14.39
C LYS A 146 4.97 6.50 -13.83
N SER A 147 4.39 7.32 -14.74
CA SER A 147 3.61 8.51 -14.44
C SER A 147 2.10 8.21 -14.46
N LEU A 148 1.33 9.01 -13.73
CA LEU A 148 -0.13 9.03 -13.87
C LEU A 148 -0.55 9.70 -15.18
N TYR A 149 0.13 10.80 -15.54
CA TYR A 149 -0.18 11.62 -16.70
C TYR A 149 -0.15 10.84 -18.02
N LYS A 150 0.83 9.94 -18.21
CA LYS A 150 1.04 9.19 -19.45
C LYS A 150 0.82 7.70 -19.28
N ASP A 151 1.51 7.09 -18.32
CA ASP A 151 1.62 5.64 -18.23
C ASP A 151 0.36 4.98 -17.64
N PHE A 152 -0.21 5.59 -16.59
CA PHE A 152 -1.46 5.14 -15.96
C PHE A 152 -2.67 5.99 -16.35
N ARG A 153 -2.57 6.80 -17.43
CA ARG A 153 -3.66 7.70 -17.84
C ARG A 153 -4.96 6.91 -18.05
N PRO A 154 -6.03 7.21 -17.27
CA PRO A 154 -7.29 6.50 -17.36
C PRO A 154 -8.11 6.98 -18.57
N PRO A 155 -9.00 6.16 -19.13
CA PRO A 155 -9.82 6.52 -20.30
C PRO A 155 -10.62 7.81 -20.13
N SER A 156 -11.23 8.01 -18.95
CA SER A 156 -12.09 9.18 -18.70
C SER A 156 -11.33 10.49 -18.58
N ALA A 157 -10.00 10.47 -18.42
CA ALA A 157 -9.16 11.67 -18.48
C ALA A 157 -8.96 12.21 -19.90
N GLY A 158 -9.45 11.47 -20.92
CA GLY A 158 -9.25 11.81 -22.34
C GLY A 158 -7.82 11.57 -22.83
N GLY A 159 -7.61 11.78 -24.13
CA GLY A 159 -6.32 11.50 -24.76
C GLY A 159 -6.04 10.01 -24.91
N GLN A 160 -4.77 9.66 -25.05
CA GLN A 160 -4.34 8.26 -25.20
C GLN A 160 -4.37 7.56 -23.84
N VAL A 161 -5.06 6.43 -23.76
CA VAL A 161 -5.07 5.56 -22.56
C VAL A 161 -3.67 5.05 -22.28
N GLY A 162 -3.27 5.10 -21.03
CA GLY A 162 -1.94 4.67 -20.59
C GLY A 162 -1.76 3.16 -20.72
N GLU A 163 -0.60 2.75 -21.24
CA GLU A 163 -0.25 1.32 -21.35
C GLU A 163 -0.32 0.60 -20.00
N TYR A 164 0.13 1.27 -18.93
CA TYR A 164 0.18 0.68 -17.59
C TYR A 164 -1.16 0.71 -16.87
N TYR A 165 -2.08 1.59 -17.27
CA TYR A 165 -3.50 1.47 -16.89
C TYR A 165 -4.09 0.15 -17.41
N THR A 166 -3.95 -0.09 -18.71
CA THR A 166 -4.41 -1.34 -19.34
C THR A 166 -3.74 -2.57 -18.75
N ARG A 167 -2.42 -2.49 -18.54
CA ARG A 167 -1.63 -3.57 -17.95
C ARG A 167 -2.03 -3.88 -16.52
N MET A 168 -2.33 -2.89 -15.69
CA MET A 168 -2.83 -3.07 -14.33
C MET A 168 -4.07 -3.97 -14.32
N HIS A 169 -5.06 -3.67 -15.14
CA HIS A 169 -6.28 -4.47 -15.21
C HIS A 169 -6.03 -5.88 -15.79
N ALA A 170 -5.14 -5.99 -16.78
CA ALA A 170 -4.74 -7.28 -17.32
C ALA A 170 -4.04 -8.17 -16.28
N GLU A 171 -3.16 -7.61 -15.44
CA GLU A 171 -2.50 -8.35 -14.36
C GLU A 171 -3.50 -8.78 -13.27
N VAL A 172 -4.46 -7.92 -12.92
CA VAL A 172 -5.53 -8.29 -11.98
C VAL A 172 -6.36 -9.43 -12.57
N LYS A 173 -6.80 -9.31 -13.82
CA LYS A 173 -7.56 -10.38 -14.47
C LYS A 173 -6.78 -11.69 -14.50
N GLN A 174 -5.49 -11.66 -14.88
CA GLN A 174 -4.65 -12.86 -14.88
C GLN A 174 -4.49 -13.47 -13.49
N ALA A 175 -4.39 -12.64 -12.43
CA ALA A 175 -4.33 -13.13 -11.06
C ALA A 175 -5.60 -13.90 -10.69
N LEU A 176 -6.76 -13.35 -11.02
CA LEU A 176 -8.05 -13.96 -10.72
C LEU A 176 -8.30 -15.22 -11.55
N ASP A 177 -8.00 -15.20 -12.86
CA ASP A 177 -8.13 -16.36 -13.75
C ASP A 177 -7.23 -17.54 -13.34
N ASN A 178 -6.16 -17.30 -12.61
CA ASN A 178 -5.17 -18.32 -12.22
C ASN A 178 -5.10 -18.55 -10.72
N ILE A 179 -6.06 -18.05 -9.93
CA ILE A 179 -6.00 -18.10 -8.47
C ILE A 179 -5.88 -19.53 -7.94
N ASP A 180 -6.63 -20.46 -8.49
CA ASP A 180 -6.63 -21.87 -8.08
C ASP A 180 -5.27 -22.54 -8.34
N ARG A 181 -4.60 -22.16 -9.42
CA ARG A 181 -3.29 -22.70 -9.78
C ARG A 181 -2.15 -22.04 -9.01
N GLU A 182 -2.19 -20.71 -8.86
CA GLU A 182 -1.13 -19.93 -8.20
C GLU A 182 -1.25 -20.03 -6.66
N PHE A 183 -2.46 -20.25 -6.15
CA PHE A 183 -2.78 -20.38 -4.72
C PHE A 183 -3.73 -21.56 -4.47
N PRO A 184 -3.27 -22.81 -4.50
CA PRO A 184 -4.14 -23.98 -4.34
C PRO A 184 -4.99 -24.00 -3.05
N VAL A 185 -4.52 -23.33 -2.00
CA VAL A 185 -5.27 -23.17 -0.73
C VAL A 185 -6.49 -22.25 -0.86
N LEU A 186 -6.56 -21.44 -1.92
CA LEU A 186 -7.69 -20.55 -2.24
C LEU A 186 -8.64 -21.14 -3.28
N ALA A 187 -8.32 -22.33 -3.83
CA ALA A 187 -9.06 -22.92 -4.92
C ALA A 187 -10.56 -23.10 -4.60
N GLY A 188 -11.40 -22.75 -5.55
CA GLY A 188 -12.86 -22.86 -5.43
C GLY A 188 -13.53 -21.80 -4.54
N ARG A 189 -12.79 -20.88 -3.94
CA ARG A 189 -13.38 -19.80 -3.14
C ARG A 189 -13.90 -18.68 -4.02
N SER A 190 -14.96 -18.00 -3.54
CA SER A 190 -15.41 -16.74 -4.16
C SER A 190 -14.37 -15.64 -3.96
N VAL A 191 -14.35 -14.67 -4.88
CA VAL A 191 -13.38 -13.56 -4.88
C VAL A 191 -14.12 -12.23 -4.91
N GLU A 192 -13.71 -11.28 -4.07
CA GLU A 192 -14.24 -9.92 -4.05
C GLU A 192 -13.08 -8.90 -4.13
N ILE A 193 -13.16 -7.94 -5.07
CA ILE A 193 -12.25 -6.79 -5.08
C ILE A 193 -12.70 -5.84 -3.98
N SER A 194 -11.89 -5.70 -2.94
CA SER A 194 -12.27 -5.04 -1.68
C SER A 194 -11.55 -3.72 -1.42
N GLY A 195 -10.52 -3.40 -2.20
CA GLY A 195 -9.84 -2.12 -2.06
C GLY A 195 -8.79 -1.84 -3.14
N PHE A 196 -8.46 -0.55 -3.28
CA PHE A 196 -7.44 -0.05 -4.19
C PHE A 196 -6.50 0.86 -3.42
N ILE A 197 -5.19 0.62 -3.49
CA ILE A 197 -4.16 1.43 -2.83
C ILE A 197 -3.23 2.00 -3.90
N TRP A 198 -3.15 3.33 -3.98
CA TRP A 198 -2.35 4.07 -4.93
C TRP A 198 -1.15 4.72 -4.24
N PHE A 199 0.07 4.38 -4.69
CA PHE A 199 1.30 5.00 -4.18
C PHE A 199 2.24 5.36 -5.33
N GLN A 200 2.08 6.57 -5.88
CA GLN A 200 2.76 7.07 -7.07
C GLN A 200 2.83 8.61 -7.01
N GLY A 201 3.65 9.26 -7.81
CA GLY A 201 3.71 10.71 -7.97
C GLY A 201 5.10 11.24 -8.37
N TRP A 202 6.16 10.48 -8.13
CA TRP A 202 7.53 10.95 -8.40
C TRP A 202 7.75 11.36 -9.86
N ASN A 203 7.30 10.56 -10.82
CA ASN A 203 7.56 10.83 -12.23
C ASN A 203 6.79 12.04 -12.78
N ASP A 204 5.61 12.30 -12.23
CA ASP A 204 4.77 13.42 -12.69
C ASP A 204 5.35 14.79 -12.29
N MET A 205 6.15 14.88 -11.24
CA MET A 205 6.72 16.14 -10.78
C MET A 205 7.75 16.77 -11.74
N PHE A 206 8.21 16.05 -12.75
CA PHE A 206 9.19 16.52 -13.73
C PHE A 206 8.56 17.08 -15.01
N ASN A 207 7.24 17.04 -15.15
CA ASN A 207 6.51 17.53 -16.30
C ASN A 207 5.44 18.54 -15.83
N LYS A 208 5.40 19.73 -16.47
CA LYS A 208 4.47 20.81 -16.09
C LYS A 208 3.02 20.37 -16.24
N ASP A 209 2.65 19.80 -17.38
CA ASP A 209 1.28 19.38 -17.66
C ASP A 209 0.84 18.25 -16.72
N ALA A 210 1.77 17.35 -16.38
CA ALA A 210 1.52 16.30 -15.41
C ALA A 210 1.24 16.84 -14.01
N LEU A 211 2.00 17.87 -13.58
CA LEU A 211 1.75 18.56 -12.31
C LEU A 211 0.37 19.22 -12.27
N GLU A 212 0.02 19.96 -13.34
CA GLU A 212 -1.24 20.69 -13.44
C GLU A 212 -2.46 19.76 -13.48
N GLN A 213 -2.33 18.58 -14.11
CA GLN A 213 -3.43 17.64 -14.30
C GLN A 213 -3.46 16.49 -13.26
N TYR A 214 -2.53 16.46 -12.30
CA TYR A 214 -2.38 15.30 -11.42
C TYR A 214 -3.64 15.01 -10.59
N GLU A 215 -4.24 16.03 -9.99
CA GLU A 215 -5.48 15.91 -9.19
C GLU A 215 -6.61 15.31 -10.01
N ASP A 216 -6.93 15.91 -11.16
CA ASP A 216 -8.03 15.48 -12.02
C ASP A 216 -7.78 14.06 -12.58
N ASN A 217 -6.55 13.77 -13.03
CA ASN A 217 -6.20 12.44 -13.51
C ASN A 217 -6.33 11.36 -12.41
N LEU A 218 -6.02 11.70 -11.15
CA LEU A 218 -6.17 10.78 -10.03
C LEU A 218 -7.65 10.52 -9.72
N VAL A 219 -8.49 11.54 -9.77
CA VAL A 219 -9.94 11.40 -9.65
C VAL A 219 -10.51 10.54 -10.78
N HIS A 220 -10.08 10.76 -12.02
CA HIS A 220 -10.45 9.93 -13.16
C HIS A 220 -10.01 8.48 -12.98
N LEU A 221 -8.77 8.24 -12.54
CA LEU A 221 -8.26 6.90 -12.26
C LEU A 221 -9.14 6.15 -11.25
N ILE A 222 -9.49 6.78 -10.14
CA ILE A 222 -10.33 6.18 -9.10
C ILE A 222 -11.72 5.84 -9.66
N LYS A 223 -12.33 6.74 -10.41
CA LYS A 223 -13.65 6.51 -11.02
C LYS A 223 -13.61 5.36 -12.02
N ASP A 224 -12.59 5.30 -12.87
CA ASP A 224 -12.45 4.26 -13.87
C ASP A 224 -12.13 2.89 -13.27
N VAL A 225 -11.31 2.83 -12.21
CA VAL A 225 -11.09 1.60 -11.43
C VAL A 225 -12.39 1.11 -10.79
N ARG A 226 -13.18 1.99 -10.17
CA ARG A 226 -14.49 1.64 -9.61
C ARG A 226 -15.47 1.13 -10.67
N LYS A 227 -15.46 1.73 -11.85
CA LYS A 227 -16.29 1.31 -12.99
C LYS A 227 -15.87 -0.05 -13.51
N GLU A 228 -14.56 -0.29 -13.69
CA GLU A 228 -14.01 -1.56 -14.19
C GLU A 228 -14.42 -2.73 -13.33
N TYR A 229 -14.29 -2.58 -11.99
CA TYR A 229 -14.65 -3.66 -11.06
C TYR A 229 -16.12 -3.62 -10.61
N LYS A 230 -16.94 -2.73 -11.18
CA LYS A 230 -18.38 -2.57 -10.83
C LYS A 230 -18.61 -2.34 -9.33
N GLN A 231 -17.68 -1.64 -8.71
CA GLN A 231 -17.67 -1.34 -7.27
C GLN A 231 -17.69 0.20 -7.06
N PRO A 232 -18.86 0.86 -7.20
CA PRO A 232 -18.94 2.35 -7.17
C PRO A 232 -18.48 2.96 -5.86
N LYS A 233 -18.46 2.19 -4.79
CA LYS A 233 -18.00 2.58 -3.46
C LYS A 233 -16.69 1.88 -3.05
N LEU A 234 -15.94 1.30 -3.99
CA LEU A 234 -14.66 0.65 -3.67
C LEU A 234 -13.80 1.58 -2.80
N PRO A 235 -13.36 1.12 -1.61
CA PRO A 235 -12.45 1.88 -0.76
C PRO A 235 -11.12 2.15 -1.46
N VAL A 236 -10.62 3.38 -1.36
CA VAL A 236 -9.36 3.78 -1.97
C VAL A 236 -8.45 4.46 -0.95
N VAL A 237 -7.19 4.05 -0.90
CA VAL A 237 -6.15 4.73 -0.13
C VAL A 237 -5.15 5.36 -1.09
N ILE A 238 -4.86 6.65 -0.88
CA ILE A 238 -3.84 7.39 -1.62
C ILE A 238 -2.67 7.65 -0.66
N GLY A 239 -1.50 7.07 -0.96
CA GLY A 239 -0.27 7.36 -0.24
C GLY A 239 0.39 8.64 -0.75
N GLU A 240 0.73 9.54 0.18
CA GLU A 240 1.45 10.78 -0.13
C GLU A 240 2.82 10.51 -0.74
N LEU A 241 3.25 11.33 -1.69
CA LEU A 241 4.63 11.40 -2.16
C LEU A 241 5.52 12.06 -1.07
N GLY A 242 5.77 11.33 0.02
CA GLY A 242 6.44 11.86 1.22
C GLY A 242 7.97 11.91 1.17
N ASN A 243 8.58 11.45 0.05
CA ASN A 243 10.03 11.50 -0.14
C ASN A 243 10.60 12.90 0.19
N GLY A 244 11.78 12.93 0.81
CA GLY A 244 12.42 14.19 1.22
C GLY A 244 11.81 14.84 2.46
N GLY A 245 10.74 14.27 3.03
CA GLY A 245 10.13 14.77 4.28
C GLY A 245 9.74 16.25 4.20
N LEU A 246 10.09 17.02 5.23
CA LEU A 246 9.85 18.46 5.30
C LEU A 246 10.75 19.31 4.38
N LYS A 247 11.79 18.71 3.79
CA LYS A 247 12.72 19.37 2.85
C LYS A 247 12.34 19.17 1.38
N ALA A 248 11.11 18.72 1.11
CA ALA A 248 10.61 18.50 -0.24
C ALA A 248 10.58 19.78 -1.07
N GLY A 249 11.00 19.68 -2.34
CA GLY A 249 10.95 20.80 -3.30
C GLY A 249 9.53 21.12 -3.78
N LYS A 250 9.37 22.30 -4.41
CA LYS A 250 8.08 22.85 -4.85
C LYS A 250 7.21 21.87 -5.65
N ASN A 251 7.76 21.19 -6.64
CA ASN A 251 7.00 20.28 -7.50
C ASN A 251 6.48 19.06 -6.71
N MET A 252 7.28 18.54 -5.78
CA MET A 252 6.84 17.47 -4.89
C MET A 252 5.70 17.92 -3.97
N LEU A 253 5.81 19.15 -3.42
CA LEU A 253 4.74 19.73 -2.62
C LEU A 253 3.44 19.93 -3.44
N SER A 254 3.55 20.28 -4.74
CA SER A 254 2.40 20.37 -5.64
C SER A 254 1.73 19.00 -5.83
N ILE A 255 2.50 17.93 -6.04
CA ILE A 255 1.94 16.55 -6.11
C ILE A 255 1.24 16.17 -4.80
N ARG A 256 1.85 16.45 -3.64
CA ARG A 256 1.22 16.16 -2.33
C ARG A 256 -0.11 16.89 -2.15
N ALA A 257 -0.15 18.16 -2.53
CA ALA A 257 -1.38 18.96 -2.49
C ALA A 257 -2.45 18.38 -3.41
N ALA A 258 -2.10 17.99 -4.63
CA ALA A 258 -3.00 17.36 -5.60
C ALA A 258 -3.52 16.00 -5.11
N GLN A 259 -2.67 15.17 -4.51
CA GLN A 259 -3.06 13.89 -3.90
C GLN A 259 -4.08 14.09 -2.78
N LYS A 260 -3.83 15.05 -1.88
CA LYS A 260 -4.73 15.38 -0.78
C LYS A 260 -6.05 15.96 -1.29
N ALA A 261 -6.01 16.86 -2.27
CA ALA A 261 -7.19 17.48 -2.89
C ALA A 261 -8.07 16.42 -3.57
N ALA A 262 -7.48 15.51 -4.36
CA ALA A 262 -8.20 14.42 -5.00
C ALA A 262 -8.99 13.56 -3.99
N ALA A 263 -8.40 13.24 -2.83
CA ALA A 263 -9.07 12.45 -1.81
C ALA A 263 -10.33 13.11 -1.23
N THR A 264 -10.43 14.44 -1.29
CA THR A 264 -11.56 15.22 -0.73
C THR A 264 -12.62 15.57 -1.79
N ARG A 265 -12.44 15.16 -3.04
CA ARG A 265 -13.39 15.42 -4.13
C ARG A 265 -14.75 14.76 -3.86
N LYS A 266 -15.81 15.55 -3.81
CA LYS A 266 -17.18 15.12 -3.49
C LYS A 266 -17.68 13.99 -4.41
N GLU A 267 -17.27 14.00 -5.67
CA GLU A 267 -17.64 13.00 -6.67
C GLU A 267 -17.09 11.60 -6.37
N LEU A 268 -16.15 11.46 -5.44
CA LEU A 268 -15.62 10.18 -4.98
C LEU A 268 -16.40 9.59 -3.79
N GLY A 269 -17.41 10.30 -3.28
CA GLY A 269 -18.39 9.78 -2.31
C GLY A 269 -17.83 9.44 -0.93
N GLY A 270 -16.69 10.03 -0.51
CA GLY A 270 -16.16 9.90 0.85
C GLY A 270 -15.42 8.59 1.17
N ASN A 271 -15.37 7.63 0.25
CA ASN A 271 -14.66 6.36 0.42
C ASN A 271 -13.22 6.41 -0.11
N VAL A 272 -12.54 7.54 0.13
CA VAL A 272 -11.13 7.73 -0.21
C VAL A 272 -10.41 8.29 1.02
N ASN A 273 -9.27 7.69 1.37
CA ASN A 273 -8.42 8.14 2.46
C ASN A 273 -7.06 8.59 1.91
N PHE A 274 -6.60 9.79 2.30
CA PHE A 274 -5.25 10.28 2.01
C PHE A 274 -4.36 10.03 3.21
N ILE A 275 -3.27 9.31 3.01
CA ILE A 275 -2.32 8.94 4.06
C ILE A 275 -1.03 9.74 3.89
N SER A 276 -0.74 10.60 4.86
CA SER A 276 0.53 11.33 4.88
C SER A 276 1.69 10.41 5.24
N THR A 277 2.75 10.46 4.44
CA THR A 277 3.97 9.67 4.65
C THR A 277 5.22 10.54 4.89
N THR A 278 5.06 11.86 4.90
CA THR A 278 6.16 12.83 5.08
C THR A 278 6.99 12.56 6.33
N ALA A 279 6.36 12.16 7.45
CA ALA A 279 7.04 11.85 8.72
C ALA A 279 7.90 10.58 8.67
N PHE A 280 7.74 9.75 7.66
CA PHE A 280 8.46 8.47 7.52
C PHE A 280 9.79 8.61 6.76
N ALA A 281 10.11 9.81 6.26
CA ALA A 281 11.40 10.07 5.66
C ALA A 281 12.53 9.96 6.68
N ARG A 282 13.56 9.20 6.33
CA ARG A 282 14.78 9.05 7.13
C ARG A 282 15.94 9.74 6.42
N PRO A 283 16.91 10.31 7.18
CA PRO A 283 18.10 10.93 6.59
C PRO A 283 18.93 9.92 5.81
N LYS A 284 19.60 10.37 4.74
CA LYS A 284 20.48 9.52 3.91
C LYS A 284 21.62 8.91 4.72
N GLU A 285 22.11 9.64 5.75
CA GLU A 285 23.19 9.21 6.64
C GLU A 285 22.81 7.97 7.48
N HIS A 286 21.51 7.75 7.67
CA HIS A 286 20.93 6.64 8.43
C HIS A 286 20.20 5.64 7.53
N SER A 287 20.55 5.61 6.24
CA SER A 287 19.85 4.79 5.23
C SER A 287 20.87 4.06 4.34
N PRO A 288 20.48 2.91 3.76
CA PRO A 288 21.44 2.10 2.99
C PRO A 288 21.88 2.75 1.68
N ASN A 289 20.97 3.30 0.89
CA ASN A 289 21.21 3.77 -0.47
C ASN A 289 21.29 5.30 -0.52
N VAL A 290 22.38 5.88 -0.04
CA VAL A 290 22.58 7.34 0.13
C VAL A 290 22.37 8.19 -1.14
N GLY A 291 22.47 7.60 -2.32
CA GLY A 291 22.22 8.26 -3.62
C GLY A 291 20.78 8.17 -4.13
N HIS A 292 19.91 7.39 -3.49
CA HIS A 292 18.58 7.04 -4.00
C HIS A 292 17.44 7.71 -3.22
N GLY A 293 17.47 9.04 -3.09
CA GLY A 293 16.43 9.80 -2.38
C GLY A 293 15.02 9.58 -2.94
N HIS A 294 14.90 9.32 -4.24
CA HIS A 294 13.63 8.97 -4.89
C HIS A 294 13.03 7.63 -4.43
N HIS A 295 13.82 6.80 -3.77
CA HIS A 295 13.41 5.53 -3.17
C HIS A 295 13.62 5.50 -1.65
N TRP A 296 13.39 6.65 -0.98
CA TRP A 296 13.54 6.76 0.48
C TRP A 296 14.92 6.29 0.97
N PHE A 297 15.93 6.43 0.13
CA PHE A 297 17.31 5.93 0.37
C PHE A 297 17.38 4.42 0.67
N GLY A 298 16.39 3.62 0.25
CA GLY A 298 16.31 2.21 0.58
C GLY A 298 16.07 1.90 2.06
N ASN A 299 15.63 2.88 2.83
CA ASN A 299 15.41 2.74 4.27
C ASN A 299 14.22 1.81 4.57
N ALA A 300 14.47 0.70 5.25
CA ALA A 300 13.45 -0.31 5.51
C ALA A 300 12.37 0.16 6.49
N GLU A 301 12.73 0.97 7.49
CA GLU A 301 11.77 1.56 8.42
C GLU A 301 10.78 2.48 7.70
N SER A 302 11.26 3.28 6.73
CA SER A 302 10.37 4.11 5.90
C SER A 302 9.33 3.25 5.16
N TYR A 303 9.75 2.18 4.50
CA TYR A 303 8.83 1.28 3.78
C TYR A 303 7.87 0.54 4.70
N PHE A 304 8.34 0.12 5.87
CA PHE A 304 7.52 -0.50 6.90
C PHE A 304 6.42 0.45 7.37
N LEU A 305 6.78 1.66 7.82
CA LEU A 305 5.83 2.67 8.31
C LEU A 305 4.84 3.13 7.22
N ILE A 306 5.29 3.25 5.97
CA ILE A 306 4.41 3.53 4.83
C ILE A 306 3.37 2.42 4.69
N GLY A 307 3.81 1.16 4.69
CA GLY A 307 2.92 0.01 4.58
C GLY A 307 1.92 -0.06 5.73
N ASP A 308 2.39 0.18 6.96
CA ASP A 308 1.56 0.23 8.17
C ASP A 308 0.46 1.27 8.06
N ALA A 309 0.82 2.50 7.69
CA ALA A 309 -0.12 3.60 7.56
C ALA A 309 -1.11 3.39 6.39
N LEU A 310 -0.66 2.89 5.23
CA LEU A 310 -1.54 2.61 4.09
C LEU A 310 -2.52 1.47 4.40
N GLY A 311 -2.05 0.40 5.04
CA GLY A 311 -2.88 -0.71 5.49
C GLY A 311 -3.89 -0.28 6.54
N GLY A 312 -3.45 0.44 7.58
CA GLY A 312 -4.32 1.02 8.60
C GLY A 312 -5.38 1.94 8.02
N GLY A 313 -4.99 2.81 7.06
CA GLY A 313 -5.93 3.69 6.36
C GLY A 313 -6.99 2.93 5.54
N MET A 314 -6.66 1.76 4.99
CA MET A 314 -7.63 0.87 4.35
C MET A 314 -8.56 0.22 5.38
N VAL A 315 -8.02 -0.28 6.48
CA VAL A 315 -8.82 -0.86 7.58
C VAL A 315 -9.83 0.15 8.13
N GLU A 316 -9.45 1.42 8.25
CA GLU A 316 -10.37 2.49 8.67
C GLU A 316 -11.55 2.68 7.68
N LEU A 317 -11.30 2.57 6.37
CA LEU A 317 -12.36 2.69 5.35
C LEU A 317 -13.31 1.48 5.37
N LEU A 318 -12.80 0.29 5.69
CA LEU A 318 -13.61 -0.93 5.78
C LEU A 318 -14.57 -0.94 6.99
N LYS A 319 -14.31 -0.11 8.00
CA LYS A 319 -15.17 0.02 9.20
C LYS A 319 -16.34 0.99 9.01
N LYS A 320 -16.37 1.75 7.90
CA LYS A 320 -17.44 2.71 7.57
C LYS A 320 -18.60 2.04 6.84
#